data_8039d69da082b9f4b69f19a4e36d4a0b
#
_entry.id   8039d69da082b9f4b69f19a4e36d4a0b
#
_cell.length_a   1.000
_cell.length_b   1.000
_cell.length_c   1.000
_cell.angle_alpha   90.00
_cell.angle_beta   90.00
_cell.angle_gamma   90.00
#
_symmetry.space_group_name_H-M   'P 1'
#
loop_
_entity.id
_entity.type
_entity.pdbx_description
1 polymer ?
#
loop_
_entity_poly.entity_id
_entity_poly.type
_entity_poly.pdbx_seq_one_letter_code
_entity_poly.pdbx_strand_id
1 'polypeptide(L)'
;MSKIERKIIQWIQQHLTELFALAITLCSLAIRISFRRFESIDSGIYLLPWWEEIRNNGGINALRSQVGDYNMLYQFLIAVMTYLPIKPLYQYKLLSGIFDYLLAATVGYVTYDLTDKSRERGLMAYVTIVMSPLVILNSSAWAQCDAIYVFFIILSLLMLMKERCTLAFVILGIAFSFKLQTIFIIPFFIYYYFKKKNFTILNFAIIPLVMCLVSIPNLIMGRGIQDVFLNYVSQTNTYAALTLNYPSFWCIFNRAISLETLEEPAVMLTIALLGIFMYSWLKSENNMESKKMIYSAFLIAYTCVFFLPRMHERYGYMYEILSVPIAFTNKKTIPLCVA
;
A
#
# COMPACT_ATOMS: atom_id res chain seq x y z
N MET A 1 43.94 -7.20 24.99
CA MET A 1 43.23 -7.13 23.72
C MET A 1 44.23 -6.89 22.58
N SER A 2 44.24 -7.74 21.56
CA SER A 2 45.20 -7.65 20.45
C SER A 2 44.86 -6.42 19.55
N LYS A 3 45.82 -6.00 18.70
CA LYS A 3 45.61 -4.93 17.74
C LYS A 3 44.49 -5.30 16.74
N ILE A 4 44.31 -6.57 16.41
CA ILE A 4 43.27 -7.08 15.51
C ILE A 4 41.89 -6.96 16.18
N GLU A 5 41.77 -7.39 17.43
CA GLU A 5 40.49 -7.28 18.17
C GLU A 5 40.01 -5.82 18.26
N ARG A 6 40.94 -4.87 18.56
CA ARG A 6 40.58 -3.44 18.59
C ARG A 6 40.05 -2.94 17.26
N LYS A 7 40.69 -3.33 16.13
CA LYS A 7 40.23 -2.94 14.80
C LYS A 7 38.84 -3.52 14.48
N ILE A 8 38.60 -4.79 14.83
CA ILE A 8 37.30 -5.45 14.64
C ILE A 8 36.24 -4.74 15.47
N ILE A 9 36.48 -4.46 16.73
CA ILE A 9 35.52 -3.77 17.61
C ILE A 9 35.24 -2.37 17.09
N GLN A 10 36.26 -1.62 16.67
CA GLN A 10 36.05 -0.29 16.09
C GLN A 10 35.20 -0.35 14.82
N TRP A 11 35.47 -1.32 13.96
CA TRP A 11 34.66 -1.51 12.73
C TRP A 11 33.22 -1.87 13.07
N ILE A 12 32.96 -2.78 14.01
CA ILE A 12 31.60 -3.13 14.47
C ILE A 12 30.89 -1.89 15.04
N GLN A 13 31.57 -1.08 15.87
CA GLN A 13 30.98 0.13 16.44
C GLN A 13 30.63 1.17 15.37
N GLN A 14 31.45 1.31 14.33
CA GLN A 14 31.21 2.22 13.22
C GLN A 14 30.02 1.78 12.34
N HIS A 15 29.73 0.47 12.27
CA HIS A 15 28.67 -0.10 11.42
C HIS A 15 27.53 -0.73 12.23
N LEU A 16 27.38 -0.31 13.50
CA LEU A 16 26.44 -0.96 14.42
C LEU A 16 25.00 -0.92 13.91
N THR A 17 24.56 0.22 13.34
CA THR A 17 23.20 0.38 12.83
C THR A 17 22.95 -0.49 11.61
N GLU A 18 23.92 -0.60 10.70
CA GLU A 18 23.82 -1.45 9.51
C GLU A 18 23.82 -2.93 9.87
N LEU A 19 24.68 -3.33 10.80
CA LEU A 19 24.74 -4.71 11.30
C LEU A 19 23.45 -5.09 12.02
N PHE A 20 22.89 -4.17 12.82
CA PHE A 20 21.58 -4.35 13.45
C PHE A 20 20.48 -4.50 12.41
N ALA A 21 20.40 -3.60 11.40
CA ALA A 21 19.43 -3.69 10.34
C ALA A 21 19.54 -5.00 9.55
N LEU A 22 20.76 -5.47 9.27
CA LEU A 22 21.00 -6.77 8.63
C LEU A 22 20.51 -7.93 9.50
N ALA A 23 20.86 -7.95 10.78
CA ALA A 23 20.42 -8.99 11.70
C ALA A 23 18.90 -9.06 11.80
N ILE A 24 18.23 -7.92 11.92
CA ILE A 24 16.76 -7.83 11.94
C ILE A 24 16.15 -8.28 10.61
N THR A 25 16.77 -7.95 9.48
CA THR A 25 16.31 -8.42 8.16
C THR A 25 16.36 -9.95 8.08
N LEU A 26 17.44 -10.57 8.57
CA LEU A 26 17.57 -12.04 8.62
C LEU A 26 16.53 -12.67 9.57
N CYS A 27 16.32 -12.06 10.75
CA CYS A 27 15.26 -12.50 11.69
C CYS A 27 13.87 -12.39 11.04
N SER A 28 13.57 -11.28 10.38
CA SER A 28 12.33 -11.06 9.66
C SER A 28 12.11 -12.10 8.56
N LEU A 29 13.16 -12.45 7.81
CA LEU A 29 13.11 -13.50 6.80
C LEU A 29 12.83 -14.87 7.43
N ALA A 30 13.50 -15.20 8.54
CA ALA A 30 13.27 -16.45 9.26
C ALA A 30 11.82 -16.58 9.77
N ILE A 31 11.25 -15.49 10.31
CA ILE A 31 9.84 -15.43 10.72
C ILE A 31 8.93 -15.68 9.51
N ARG A 32 9.15 -15.02 8.38
CA ARG A 32 8.35 -15.22 7.16
C ARG A 32 8.44 -16.67 6.65
N ILE A 33 9.62 -17.27 6.67
CA ILE A 33 9.83 -18.67 6.29
C ILE A 33 9.09 -19.62 7.24
N SER A 34 8.95 -19.31 8.53
CA SER A 34 8.19 -20.12 9.48
C SER A 34 6.71 -20.20 9.09
N PHE A 35 6.13 -19.13 8.55
CA PHE A 35 4.75 -19.08 8.05
C PHE A 35 4.55 -19.74 6.68
N ARG A 36 5.58 -20.23 6.00
CA ARG A 36 5.47 -20.72 4.61
C ARG A 36 4.39 -21.77 4.37
N ARG A 37 4.09 -22.60 5.38
CA ARG A 37 3.07 -23.67 5.31
C ARG A 37 1.73 -23.27 5.89
N PHE A 38 1.65 -22.14 6.59
CA PHE A 38 0.42 -21.67 7.19
C PHE A 38 -0.55 -21.23 6.08
N GLU A 39 -1.73 -21.80 6.06
CA GLU A 39 -2.81 -21.47 5.13
C GLU A 39 -3.90 -20.74 5.91
N SER A 40 -4.17 -19.49 5.53
CA SER A 40 -5.25 -18.70 6.11
C SER A 40 -6.57 -19.05 5.42
N ILE A 41 -7.69 -18.74 6.08
CA ILE A 41 -9.03 -18.92 5.51
C ILE A 41 -9.13 -18.23 4.14
N ASP A 42 -8.66 -16.97 4.05
CA ASP A 42 -8.65 -16.19 2.79
C ASP A 42 -7.85 -16.88 1.69
N SER A 43 -6.67 -17.41 2.03
CA SER A 43 -5.83 -18.09 1.01
C SER A 43 -6.47 -19.39 0.52
N GLY A 44 -7.10 -20.16 1.42
CA GLY A 44 -7.76 -21.41 1.08
C GLY A 44 -9.06 -21.23 0.29
N ILE A 45 -9.87 -20.23 0.63
CA ILE A 45 -11.18 -19.98 -0.02
C ILE A 45 -11.04 -19.22 -1.34
N TYR A 46 -10.07 -18.29 -1.45
CA TYR A 46 -9.98 -17.38 -2.59
C TYR A 46 -8.71 -17.58 -3.42
N LEU A 47 -7.52 -17.38 -2.84
CA LEU A 47 -6.28 -17.28 -3.62
C LEU A 47 -5.89 -18.58 -4.30
N LEU A 48 -5.97 -19.72 -3.60
CA LEU A 48 -5.61 -21.03 -4.14
C LEU A 48 -6.61 -21.49 -5.21
N PRO A 49 -7.95 -21.41 -5.02
CA PRO A 49 -8.92 -21.68 -6.07
C PRO A 49 -8.74 -20.80 -7.32
N TRP A 50 -8.48 -19.49 -7.17
CA TRP A 50 -8.21 -18.61 -8.32
C TRP A 50 -6.94 -19.02 -9.08
N TRP A 51 -5.89 -19.41 -8.36
CA TRP A 51 -4.66 -19.90 -8.99
C TRP A 51 -4.92 -21.18 -9.78
N GLU A 52 -5.67 -22.13 -9.20
CA GLU A 52 -6.03 -23.38 -9.86
C GLU A 52 -6.91 -23.14 -11.09
N GLU A 53 -7.89 -22.26 -10.98
CA GLU A 53 -8.75 -21.87 -12.11
C GLU A 53 -7.93 -21.26 -13.24
N ILE A 54 -7.02 -20.33 -12.95
CA ILE A 54 -6.12 -19.72 -13.95
C ILE A 54 -5.25 -20.80 -14.61
N ARG A 55 -4.67 -21.70 -13.81
CA ARG A 55 -3.83 -22.79 -14.33
C ARG A 55 -4.61 -23.75 -15.22
N ASN A 56 -5.78 -24.18 -14.78
CA ASN A 56 -6.62 -25.14 -15.50
C ASN A 56 -7.16 -24.57 -16.81
N ASN A 57 -7.35 -23.25 -16.87
CA ASN A 57 -7.73 -22.50 -18.08
C ASN A 57 -6.52 -22.13 -18.97
N GLY A 58 -5.34 -22.73 -18.75
CA GLY A 58 -4.17 -22.56 -19.59
C GLY A 58 -3.27 -21.39 -19.24
N GLY A 59 -3.24 -20.96 -17.97
CA GLY A 59 -2.37 -19.90 -17.46
C GLY A 59 -2.66 -18.56 -18.12
N ILE A 60 -1.82 -18.11 -19.07
CA ILE A 60 -2.02 -16.85 -19.80
C ILE A 60 -3.33 -16.85 -20.60
N ASN A 61 -3.81 -18.00 -21.10
CA ASN A 61 -5.09 -18.08 -21.81
C ASN A 61 -6.29 -17.75 -20.90
N ALA A 62 -6.18 -17.91 -19.58
CA ALA A 62 -7.20 -17.53 -18.61
C ALA A 62 -7.42 -16.02 -18.53
N LEU A 63 -6.49 -15.21 -19.04
CA LEU A 63 -6.61 -13.74 -19.03
C LEU A 63 -7.79 -13.21 -19.85
N ARG A 64 -8.39 -14.02 -20.71
CA ARG A 64 -9.59 -13.66 -21.49
C ARG A 64 -10.84 -13.46 -20.63
N SER A 65 -10.88 -13.95 -19.39
CA SER A 65 -12.02 -13.84 -18.48
C SER A 65 -11.54 -13.38 -17.08
N GLN A 66 -12.46 -12.81 -16.30
CA GLN A 66 -12.18 -12.45 -14.92
C GLN A 66 -12.09 -13.70 -14.07
N VAL A 67 -11.03 -13.82 -13.28
CA VAL A 67 -10.88 -14.81 -12.22
C VAL A 67 -10.61 -14.08 -10.92
N GLY A 68 -11.46 -14.28 -9.93
CA GLY A 68 -11.38 -13.59 -8.64
C GLY A 68 -11.69 -12.10 -8.71
N ASP A 69 -11.40 -11.40 -7.63
CA ASP A 69 -11.78 -9.99 -7.44
C ASP A 69 -10.65 -9.00 -7.77
N TYR A 70 -9.44 -9.47 -8.04
CA TYR A 70 -8.33 -8.60 -8.36
C TYR A 70 -8.36 -8.09 -9.80
N ASN A 71 -7.75 -6.92 -10.02
CA ASN A 71 -7.69 -6.32 -11.34
C ASN A 71 -6.68 -7.06 -12.25
N MET A 72 -6.77 -6.76 -13.54
CA MET A 72 -6.08 -7.44 -14.64
C MET A 72 -4.57 -7.62 -14.42
N LEU A 73 -3.87 -6.59 -13.89
CA LEU A 73 -2.43 -6.66 -13.66
C LEU A 73 -2.07 -7.75 -12.64
N TYR A 74 -2.84 -7.87 -11.55
CA TYR A 74 -2.57 -8.92 -10.56
C TYR A 74 -2.91 -10.31 -11.11
N GLN A 75 -4.03 -10.44 -11.85
CA GLN A 75 -4.38 -11.68 -12.54
C GLN A 75 -3.28 -12.11 -13.53
N PHE A 76 -2.70 -11.15 -14.26
CA PHE A 76 -1.55 -11.42 -15.15
C PHE A 76 -0.35 -11.99 -14.37
N LEU A 77 0.01 -11.40 -13.23
CA LEU A 77 1.10 -11.92 -12.40
C LEU A 77 0.81 -13.34 -11.92
N ILE A 78 -0.42 -13.64 -11.49
CA ILE A 78 -0.81 -14.99 -11.10
C ILE A 78 -0.69 -15.93 -12.30
N ALA A 79 -1.17 -15.55 -13.48
CA ALA A 79 -1.07 -16.35 -14.68
C ALA A 79 0.40 -16.71 -15.02
N VAL A 80 1.32 -15.75 -14.90
CA VAL A 80 2.76 -16.00 -15.08
C VAL A 80 3.29 -16.95 -14.01
N MET A 81 2.86 -16.77 -12.76
CA MET A 81 3.29 -17.64 -11.65
C MET A 81 2.84 -19.11 -11.83
N THR A 82 1.74 -19.38 -12.56
CA THR A 82 1.29 -20.78 -12.79
C THR A 82 2.30 -21.64 -13.56
N TYR A 83 3.27 -21.04 -14.24
CA TYR A 83 4.34 -21.75 -14.95
C TYR A 83 5.56 -22.06 -14.08
N LEU A 84 5.61 -21.54 -12.85
CA LEU A 84 6.74 -21.78 -11.95
C LEU A 84 6.57 -23.12 -11.20
N PRO A 85 7.63 -23.92 -11.03
CA PRO A 85 7.59 -25.21 -10.32
C PRO A 85 7.61 -25.00 -8.79
N ILE A 86 6.80 -24.09 -8.28
CA ILE A 86 6.70 -23.71 -6.87
C ILE A 86 5.25 -23.90 -6.43
N LYS A 87 5.02 -24.34 -5.19
CA LYS A 87 3.65 -24.46 -4.66
C LYS A 87 2.91 -23.12 -4.69
N PRO A 88 1.62 -23.10 -5.08
CA PRO A 88 0.86 -21.86 -5.25
C PRO A 88 0.91 -20.92 -4.04
N LEU A 89 0.67 -21.47 -2.84
CA LEU A 89 0.74 -20.70 -1.59
C LEU A 89 2.10 -19.99 -1.40
N TYR A 90 3.19 -20.67 -1.75
CA TYR A 90 4.54 -20.09 -1.62
C TYR A 90 4.79 -19.00 -2.66
N GLN A 91 4.18 -19.10 -3.84
CA GLN A 91 4.28 -18.08 -4.88
C GLN A 91 3.64 -16.76 -4.41
N TYR A 92 2.42 -16.81 -3.87
CA TYR A 92 1.75 -15.62 -3.30
C TYR A 92 2.57 -14.98 -2.18
N LYS A 93 3.05 -15.80 -1.23
CA LYS A 93 3.85 -15.32 -0.10
C LYS A 93 5.19 -14.74 -0.54
N LEU A 94 5.84 -15.36 -1.52
CA LEU A 94 7.10 -14.87 -2.06
C LEU A 94 6.91 -13.52 -2.77
N LEU A 95 5.87 -13.41 -3.62
CA LEU A 95 5.56 -12.17 -4.31
C LEU A 95 5.30 -11.04 -3.31
N SER A 96 4.40 -11.26 -2.35
CA SER A 96 4.07 -10.25 -1.34
C SER A 96 5.28 -9.93 -0.44
N GLY A 97 6.06 -10.95 -0.04
CA GLY A 97 7.26 -10.78 0.76
C GLY A 97 8.36 -9.95 0.07
N ILE A 98 8.54 -10.11 -1.24
CA ILE A 98 9.46 -9.26 -2.01
C ILE A 98 9.02 -7.78 -1.90
N PHE A 99 7.72 -7.52 -2.04
CA PHE A 99 7.20 -6.16 -1.94
C PHE A 99 7.22 -5.61 -0.51
N ASP A 100 7.18 -6.45 0.55
CA ASP A 100 7.42 -6.00 1.93
C ASP A 100 8.80 -5.35 2.07
N TYR A 101 9.85 -5.98 1.52
CA TYR A 101 11.21 -5.44 1.60
C TYR A 101 11.40 -4.21 0.70
N LEU A 102 10.78 -4.18 -0.49
CA LEU A 102 10.79 -3.01 -1.36
C LEU A 102 10.06 -1.83 -0.70
N LEU A 103 8.91 -2.08 -0.09
CA LEU A 103 8.15 -1.10 0.69
C LEU A 103 9.00 -0.56 1.85
N ALA A 104 9.60 -1.46 2.64
CA ALA A 104 10.46 -1.08 3.76
C ALA A 104 11.65 -0.22 3.32
N ALA A 105 12.32 -0.61 2.22
CA ALA A 105 13.43 0.16 1.66
C ALA A 105 12.98 1.56 1.21
N THR A 106 11.80 1.66 0.59
CA THR A 106 11.25 2.94 0.13
C THR A 106 10.84 3.83 1.30
N VAL A 107 10.18 3.28 2.33
CA VAL A 107 9.84 4.01 3.57
C VAL A 107 11.11 4.46 4.29
N GLY A 108 12.12 3.60 4.37
CA GLY A 108 13.44 3.94 4.91
C GLY A 108 14.08 5.12 4.18
N TYR A 109 14.03 5.10 2.83
CA TYR A 109 14.56 6.20 2.02
C TYR A 109 13.75 7.50 2.18
N VAL A 110 12.42 7.43 2.20
CA VAL A 110 11.55 8.59 2.49
C VAL A 110 11.91 9.17 3.87
N THR A 111 12.06 8.34 4.87
CA THR A 111 12.43 8.78 6.23
C THR A 111 13.81 9.42 6.25
N TYR A 112 14.81 8.83 5.58
CA TYR A 112 16.12 9.41 5.40
C TYR A 112 16.03 10.83 4.80
N ASP A 113 15.21 10.98 3.76
CA ASP A 113 15.03 12.27 3.06
C ASP A 113 14.32 13.31 3.94
N LEU A 114 13.35 12.90 4.75
CA LEU A 114 12.60 13.75 5.66
C LEU A 114 13.35 14.16 6.93
N THR A 115 14.43 13.46 7.26
CA THR A 115 15.19 13.63 8.52
C THR A 115 16.59 14.15 8.29
N ASP A 116 16.74 15.09 7.37
CA ASP A 116 17.99 15.77 7.05
C ASP A 116 19.12 14.80 6.66
N LYS A 117 18.77 13.75 5.89
CA LYS A 117 19.67 12.68 5.43
C LYS A 117 20.25 11.81 6.56
N SER A 118 19.49 11.66 7.64
CA SER A 118 19.87 10.77 8.74
C SER A 118 19.79 9.30 8.32
N ARG A 119 20.94 8.68 8.07
CA ARG A 119 21.04 7.26 7.69
C ARG A 119 20.49 6.33 8.78
N GLU A 120 20.76 6.66 10.03
CA GLU A 120 20.26 5.91 11.18
C GLU A 120 18.72 5.88 11.19
N ARG A 121 18.06 7.05 11.10
CA ARG A 121 16.59 7.12 11.10
C ARG A 121 15.98 6.39 9.89
N GLY A 122 16.61 6.48 8.71
CA GLY A 122 16.20 5.74 7.54
C GLY A 122 16.26 4.23 7.74
N LEU A 123 17.38 3.71 8.29
CA LEU A 123 17.54 2.29 8.58
C LEU A 123 16.59 1.82 9.70
N MET A 124 16.36 2.64 10.72
CA MET A 124 15.40 2.30 11.78
C MET A 124 13.95 2.26 11.26
N ALA A 125 13.56 3.16 10.36
CA ALA A 125 12.25 3.10 9.70
C ALA A 125 12.11 1.83 8.83
N TYR A 126 13.15 1.46 8.08
CA TYR A 126 13.21 0.18 7.36
C TYR A 126 12.99 -1.00 8.32
N VAL A 127 13.74 -1.05 9.42
CA VAL A 127 13.62 -2.09 10.46
C VAL A 127 12.20 -2.15 11.03
N THR A 128 11.58 -0.99 11.29
CA THR A 128 10.20 -0.91 11.79
C THR A 128 9.23 -1.57 10.82
N ILE A 129 9.34 -1.32 9.52
CA ILE A 129 8.47 -1.92 8.51
C ILE A 129 8.70 -3.43 8.38
N VAL A 130 9.94 -3.90 8.26
CA VAL A 130 10.19 -5.34 8.05
C VAL A 130 9.80 -6.19 9.25
N MET A 131 9.76 -5.62 10.46
CA MET A 131 9.35 -6.30 11.69
C MET A 131 7.92 -5.97 12.12
N SER A 132 7.22 -5.08 11.40
CA SER A 132 5.82 -4.78 11.71
C SER A 132 4.97 -6.05 11.64
N PRO A 133 4.21 -6.38 12.71
CA PRO A 133 3.26 -7.50 12.68
C PRO A 133 2.23 -7.35 11.55
N LEU A 134 1.75 -6.13 11.29
CA LEU A 134 0.87 -5.84 10.17
C LEU A 134 1.44 -6.35 8.84
N VAL A 135 2.71 -6.00 8.54
CA VAL A 135 3.37 -6.34 7.28
C VAL A 135 3.64 -7.85 7.21
N ILE A 136 4.19 -8.44 8.29
CA ILE A 136 4.51 -9.88 8.34
C ILE A 136 3.23 -10.73 8.20
N LEU A 137 2.19 -10.40 8.94
CA LEU A 137 0.94 -11.18 8.91
C LEU A 137 0.22 -11.04 7.58
N ASN A 138 0.17 -9.82 7.02
CA ASN A 138 -0.49 -9.58 5.74
C ASN A 138 0.12 -10.45 4.62
N SER A 139 1.43 -10.40 4.42
CA SER A 139 2.11 -11.14 3.36
C SER A 139 2.32 -12.62 3.68
N SER A 140 2.82 -12.93 4.88
CA SER A 140 3.37 -14.26 5.18
C SER A 140 2.37 -15.20 5.83
N ALA A 141 1.37 -14.69 6.59
CA ALA A 141 0.29 -15.49 7.10
C ALA A 141 -0.90 -15.51 6.11
N TRP A 142 -1.43 -14.35 5.74
CA TRP A 142 -2.61 -14.26 4.87
C TRP A 142 -2.32 -14.31 3.37
N ALA A 143 -1.07 -14.24 2.94
CA ALA A 143 -0.65 -14.24 1.53
C ALA A 143 -1.27 -13.08 0.71
N GLN A 144 -1.58 -11.95 1.36
CA GLN A 144 -2.23 -10.80 0.76
C GLN A 144 -1.23 -9.86 0.08
N CYS A 145 -1.73 -9.07 -0.87
CA CYS A 145 -0.92 -8.23 -1.75
C CYS A 145 -0.90 -6.73 -1.36
N ASP A 146 -1.28 -6.38 -0.11
CA ASP A 146 -1.42 -4.97 0.27
C ASP A 146 -0.09 -4.21 0.21
N ALA A 147 1.03 -4.87 0.48
CA ALA A 147 2.35 -4.28 0.33
C ALA A 147 2.64 -3.81 -1.11
N ILE A 148 2.06 -4.45 -2.13
CA ILE A 148 2.33 -4.15 -3.54
C ILE A 148 1.81 -2.76 -3.89
N TYR A 149 0.49 -2.51 -3.71
CA TYR A 149 -0.07 -1.22 -4.11
C TYR A 149 0.44 -0.08 -3.20
N VAL A 150 0.67 -0.35 -1.91
CA VAL A 150 1.21 0.66 -0.98
C VAL A 150 2.66 1.00 -1.31
N PHE A 151 3.49 0.03 -1.70
CA PHE A 151 4.83 0.30 -2.22
C PHE A 151 4.80 1.33 -3.36
N PHE A 152 3.93 1.12 -4.36
CA PHE A 152 3.80 2.06 -5.47
C PHE A 152 3.25 3.42 -5.03
N ILE A 153 2.35 3.48 -4.05
CA ILE A 153 1.88 4.76 -3.48
C ILE A 153 3.04 5.51 -2.81
N ILE A 154 3.80 4.86 -1.92
CA ILE A 154 4.94 5.50 -1.24
C ILE A 154 6.01 5.95 -2.25
N LEU A 155 6.27 5.13 -3.27
CA LEU A 155 7.20 5.48 -4.35
C LEU A 155 6.67 6.69 -5.17
N SER A 156 5.37 6.76 -5.43
CA SER A 156 4.73 7.91 -6.09
C SER A 156 4.88 9.19 -5.25
N LEU A 157 4.65 9.11 -3.95
CA LEU A 157 4.86 10.24 -3.02
C LEU A 157 6.34 10.67 -3.00
N LEU A 158 7.27 9.71 -3.01
CA LEU A 158 8.70 10.00 -3.13
C LEU A 158 9.03 10.75 -4.43
N MET A 159 8.40 10.40 -5.55
CA MET A 159 8.59 11.11 -6.82
C MET A 159 8.04 12.55 -6.75
N LEU A 160 6.91 12.78 -6.06
CA LEU A 160 6.42 14.14 -5.79
C LEU A 160 7.42 14.95 -4.93
N MET A 161 8.02 14.33 -3.90
CA MET A 161 9.08 14.96 -3.09
C MET A 161 10.30 15.37 -3.94
N LYS A 162 10.57 14.61 -5.01
CA LYS A 162 11.65 14.89 -5.98
C LYS A 162 11.20 15.78 -7.15
N GLU A 163 9.99 16.34 -7.08
CA GLU A 163 9.38 17.18 -8.12
C GLU A 163 9.22 16.50 -9.49
N ARG A 164 9.25 15.16 -9.53
CA ARG A 164 9.02 14.34 -10.72
C ARG A 164 7.54 13.99 -10.85
N CYS A 165 6.69 15.01 -11.03
CA CYS A 165 5.23 14.85 -10.95
C CYS A 165 4.68 13.85 -11.97
N THR A 166 5.06 13.92 -13.25
CA THR A 166 4.59 12.98 -14.28
C THR A 166 4.90 11.52 -13.91
N LEU A 167 6.13 11.24 -13.44
CA LEU A 167 6.53 9.91 -13.01
C LEU A 167 5.73 9.46 -11.78
N ALA A 168 5.40 10.37 -10.87
CA ALA A 168 4.54 10.08 -9.73
C ALA A 168 3.16 9.59 -10.17
N PHE A 169 2.54 10.21 -11.18
CA PHE A 169 1.24 9.77 -11.71
C PHE A 169 1.33 8.45 -12.48
N VAL A 170 2.43 8.19 -13.20
CA VAL A 170 2.66 6.87 -13.82
C VAL A 170 2.69 5.77 -12.75
N ILE A 171 3.47 5.98 -11.69
CA ILE A 171 3.60 5.02 -10.58
C ILE A 171 2.27 4.85 -9.83
N LEU A 172 1.52 5.94 -9.64
CA LEU A 172 0.19 5.89 -9.04
C LEU A 172 -0.80 5.09 -9.88
N GLY A 173 -0.73 5.21 -11.21
CA GLY A 173 -1.50 4.39 -12.16
C GLY A 173 -1.19 2.89 -12.02
N ILE A 174 0.07 2.53 -11.78
CA ILE A 174 0.45 1.15 -11.48
C ILE A 174 -0.17 0.69 -10.16
N ALA A 175 -0.13 1.52 -9.09
CA ALA A 175 -0.77 1.20 -7.82
C ALA A 175 -2.27 0.93 -7.99
N PHE A 176 -2.96 1.80 -8.75
CA PHE A 176 -4.38 1.62 -9.09
C PHE A 176 -4.65 0.33 -9.85
N SER A 177 -3.73 -0.09 -10.73
CA SER A 177 -3.88 -1.33 -11.50
C SER A 177 -3.77 -2.59 -10.64
N PHE A 178 -3.26 -2.48 -9.41
CA PHE A 178 -3.25 -3.58 -8.44
C PHE A 178 -4.49 -3.60 -7.55
N LYS A 179 -4.90 -2.43 -7.01
CA LYS A 179 -5.94 -2.41 -5.98
C LYS A 179 -6.73 -1.10 -5.95
N LEU A 180 -8.05 -1.21 -5.85
CA LEU A 180 -8.98 -0.05 -5.78
C LEU A 180 -8.67 0.88 -4.59
N GLN A 181 -8.19 0.34 -3.47
CA GLN A 181 -7.87 1.11 -2.25
C GLN A 181 -6.86 2.24 -2.49
N THR A 182 -6.16 2.24 -3.63
CA THR A 182 -5.36 3.38 -4.10
C THR A 182 -6.20 4.67 -4.22
N ILE A 183 -7.53 4.57 -4.36
CA ILE A 183 -8.44 5.73 -4.44
C ILE A 183 -8.36 6.62 -3.20
N PHE A 184 -8.05 6.06 -2.02
CA PHE A 184 -8.01 6.82 -0.77
C PHE A 184 -6.91 7.88 -0.73
N ILE A 185 -5.89 7.79 -1.60
CA ILE A 185 -4.84 8.82 -1.70
C ILE A 185 -5.15 9.89 -2.76
N ILE A 186 -6.14 9.71 -3.61
CA ILE A 186 -6.47 10.67 -4.69
C ILE A 186 -6.81 12.07 -4.17
N PRO A 187 -7.59 12.25 -3.08
CA PRO A 187 -7.85 13.59 -2.56
C PRO A 187 -6.57 14.34 -2.16
N PHE A 188 -5.51 13.61 -1.71
CA PHE A 188 -4.21 14.22 -1.49
C PHE A 188 -3.57 14.75 -2.78
N PHE A 189 -3.63 14.00 -3.90
CA PHE A 189 -3.10 14.47 -5.19
C PHE A 189 -3.85 15.68 -5.72
N ILE A 190 -5.17 15.75 -5.50
CA ILE A 190 -6.00 16.93 -5.83
C ILE A 190 -5.56 18.13 -4.98
N TYR A 191 -5.41 17.95 -3.65
CA TYR A 191 -4.91 18.99 -2.77
C TYR A 191 -3.51 19.48 -3.19
N TYR A 192 -2.59 18.55 -3.48
CA TYR A 192 -1.23 18.85 -3.90
C TYR A 192 -1.20 19.66 -5.21
N TYR A 193 -2.08 19.34 -6.18
CA TYR A 193 -2.24 20.10 -7.42
C TYR A 193 -2.55 21.58 -7.15
N PHE A 194 -3.57 21.86 -6.33
CA PHE A 194 -3.94 23.24 -6.01
C PHE A 194 -2.90 23.98 -5.19
N LYS A 195 -2.15 23.26 -4.36
CA LYS A 195 -1.15 23.86 -3.45
C LYS A 195 0.17 24.17 -4.14
N LYS A 196 0.70 23.20 -4.89
CA LYS A 196 2.03 23.33 -5.53
C LYS A 196 2.00 24.01 -6.89
N LYS A 197 0.97 23.79 -7.70
CA LYS A 197 0.78 24.39 -9.04
C LYS A 197 1.97 24.17 -9.99
N ASN A 198 2.69 23.06 -9.85
CA ASN A 198 3.93 22.76 -10.58
C ASN A 198 3.76 21.68 -11.66
N PHE A 199 2.51 21.24 -11.93
CA PHE A 199 2.17 20.31 -13.00
C PHE A 199 0.76 20.58 -13.54
N THR A 200 0.42 20.00 -14.70
CA THR A 200 -0.88 20.19 -15.35
C THR A 200 -1.93 19.21 -14.81
N ILE A 201 -3.22 19.61 -14.85
CA ILE A 201 -4.37 18.74 -14.56
C ILE A 201 -4.39 17.47 -15.43
N LEU A 202 -3.80 17.54 -16.63
CA LEU A 202 -3.69 16.40 -17.54
C LEU A 202 -2.90 15.22 -16.97
N ASN A 203 -2.06 15.46 -15.94
CA ASN A 203 -1.35 14.38 -15.27
C ASN A 203 -2.31 13.36 -14.63
N PHE A 204 -3.53 13.77 -14.23
CA PHE A 204 -4.53 12.83 -13.72
C PHE A 204 -5.01 11.84 -14.80
N ALA A 205 -4.98 12.21 -16.07
CA ALA A 205 -5.31 11.30 -17.18
C ALA A 205 -4.24 10.21 -17.39
N ILE A 206 -3.04 10.37 -16.84
CA ILE A 206 -1.99 9.34 -16.89
C ILE A 206 -2.43 8.09 -16.10
N ILE A 207 -3.18 8.24 -15.02
CA ILE A 207 -3.63 7.10 -14.20
C ILE A 207 -4.43 6.10 -15.05
N PRO A 208 -5.60 6.46 -15.64
CA PRO A 208 -6.36 5.53 -16.47
C PRO A 208 -5.59 5.07 -17.71
N LEU A 209 -4.73 5.90 -18.29
CA LEU A 209 -3.86 5.49 -19.39
C LEU A 209 -2.92 4.36 -18.99
N VAL A 210 -2.24 4.48 -17.84
CA VAL A 210 -1.35 3.43 -17.32
C VAL A 210 -2.14 2.16 -17.00
N MET A 211 -3.33 2.28 -16.39
CA MET A 211 -4.21 1.13 -16.14
C MET A 211 -4.52 0.36 -17.43
N CYS A 212 -4.83 1.05 -18.52
CA CYS A 212 -5.04 0.43 -19.83
C CYS A 212 -3.74 -0.21 -20.36
N LEU A 213 -2.61 0.47 -20.27
CA LEU A 213 -1.32 -0.02 -20.77
C LEU A 213 -0.87 -1.32 -20.07
N VAL A 214 -0.96 -1.37 -18.74
CA VAL A 214 -0.56 -2.58 -17.99
C VAL A 214 -1.56 -3.73 -18.14
N SER A 215 -2.76 -3.45 -18.64
CA SER A 215 -3.80 -4.45 -18.94
C SER A 215 -3.68 -5.02 -20.36
N ILE A 216 -2.74 -4.55 -21.19
CA ILE A 216 -2.54 -5.01 -22.56
C ILE A 216 -2.51 -6.54 -22.68
N PRO A 217 -1.81 -7.32 -21.81
CA PRO A 217 -1.84 -8.78 -21.91
C PRO A 217 -3.26 -9.36 -21.88
N ASN A 218 -4.14 -8.85 -21.02
CA ASN A 218 -5.52 -9.29 -20.89
C ASN A 218 -6.36 -8.85 -22.13
N LEU A 219 -6.10 -7.63 -22.63
CA LEU A 219 -6.80 -7.10 -23.81
C LEU A 219 -6.45 -7.90 -25.07
N ILE A 220 -5.18 -8.29 -25.24
CA ILE A 220 -4.73 -9.16 -26.35
C ILE A 220 -5.41 -10.54 -26.28
N MET A 221 -5.66 -11.05 -25.07
CA MET A 221 -6.37 -12.32 -24.87
C MET A 221 -7.89 -12.21 -25.06
N GLY A 222 -8.41 -11.02 -25.41
CA GLY A 222 -9.82 -10.82 -25.79
C GLY A 222 -10.70 -10.19 -24.69
N ARG A 223 -10.10 -9.69 -23.57
CA ARG A 223 -10.84 -8.88 -22.57
C ARG A 223 -11.28 -7.55 -23.16
N GLY A 224 -12.46 -7.08 -22.77
CA GLY A 224 -12.93 -5.74 -23.12
C GLY A 224 -12.15 -4.65 -22.36
N ILE A 225 -11.90 -3.50 -23.02
CA ILE A 225 -11.22 -2.36 -22.36
C ILE A 225 -12.05 -1.81 -21.20
N GLN A 226 -13.39 -1.91 -21.26
CA GLN A 226 -14.29 -1.51 -20.18
C GLN A 226 -14.03 -2.30 -18.89
N ASP A 227 -13.57 -3.56 -18.99
CA ASP A 227 -13.35 -4.42 -17.84
C ASP A 227 -12.20 -3.91 -16.95
N VAL A 228 -11.28 -3.08 -17.50
CA VAL A 228 -10.22 -2.41 -16.74
C VAL A 228 -10.80 -1.58 -15.59
N PHE A 229 -12.00 -0.99 -15.83
CA PHE A 229 -12.66 -0.09 -14.88
C PHE A 229 -13.87 -0.74 -14.21
N LEU A 230 -14.66 -1.54 -14.94
CA LEU A 230 -15.90 -2.16 -14.43
C LEU A 230 -15.62 -3.15 -13.29
N ASN A 231 -14.47 -3.81 -13.30
CA ASN A 231 -14.05 -4.68 -12.19
C ASN A 231 -14.03 -3.93 -10.85
N TYR A 232 -13.68 -2.65 -10.84
CA TYR A 232 -13.69 -1.84 -9.61
C TYR A 232 -15.10 -1.41 -9.20
N VAL A 233 -15.99 -1.18 -10.16
CA VAL A 233 -17.40 -0.86 -9.86
C VAL A 233 -18.09 -2.06 -9.19
N SER A 234 -17.80 -3.28 -9.63
CA SER A 234 -18.35 -4.49 -8.99
C SER A 234 -17.84 -4.67 -7.55
N GLN A 235 -16.57 -4.35 -7.27
CA GLN A 235 -15.98 -4.45 -5.94
C GLN A 235 -16.62 -3.52 -4.90
N THR A 236 -17.16 -2.36 -5.30
CA THR A 236 -17.78 -1.42 -4.35
C THR A 236 -19.03 -1.97 -3.67
N ASN A 237 -19.69 -2.95 -4.30
CA ASN A 237 -20.93 -3.56 -3.81
C ASN A 237 -20.74 -4.93 -3.16
N THR A 238 -19.50 -5.41 -3.01
CA THR A 238 -19.23 -6.76 -2.52
C THR A 238 -19.66 -6.96 -1.06
N TYR A 239 -19.60 -5.91 -0.23
CA TYR A 239 -19.88 -6.02 1.19
C TYR A 239 -21.16 -5.31 1.60
N ALA A 240 -22.00 -6.02 2.39
CA ALA A 240 -23.29 -5.53 2.87
C ALA A 240 -23.26 -4.98 4.33
N ALA A 241 -22.08 -4.68 4.87
CA ALA A 241 -21.95 -4.17 6.24
C ALA A 241 -21.25 -2.80 6.26
N LEU A 242 -21.61 -1.95 7.23
CA LEU A 242 -20.98 -0.63 7.43
C LEU A 242 -19.49 -0.73 7.73
N THR A 243 -19.08 -1.76 8.45
CA THR A 243 -17.68 -2.03 8.79
C THR A 243 -17.44 -3.54 8.87
N LEU A 244 -16.28 -3.99 8.44
CA LEU A 244 -15.87 -5.38 8.35
C LEU A 244 -14.62 -5.59 9.20
N ASN A 245 -14.84 -5.81 10.52
CA ASN A 245 -13.80 -5.96 11.54
C ASN A 245 -12.81 -4.78 11.61
N TYR A 246 -13.15 -3.64 11.03
CA TYR A 246 -12.35 -2.42 11.07
C TYR A 246 -12.90 -1.45 12.13
N PRO A 247 -12.10 -0.93 13.06
CA PRO A 247 -12.55 -0.01 14.11
C PRO A 247 -12.79 1.40 13.55
N SER A 248 -13.71 1.52 12.58
CA SER A 248 -14.11 2.79 11.98
C SER A 248 -15.08 3.56 12.89
N PHE A 249 -15.33 4.83 12.58
CA PHE A 249 -16.35 5.64 13.24
C PHE A 249 -17.72 4.93 13.29
N TRP A 250 -18.05 4.15 12.27
CA TRP A 250 -19.33 3.49 12.10
C TRP A 250 -19.53 2.26 13.00
N CYS A 251 -18.48 1.78 13.68
CA CYS A 251 -18.60 0.70 14.67
C CYS A 251 -19.62 1.02 15.77
N ILE A 252 -19.79 2.30 16.10
CA ILE A 252 -20.74 2.77 17.12
C ILE A 252 -22.18 2.43 16.72
N PHE A 253 -22.48 2.44 15.41
CA PHE A 253 -23.83 2.27 14.87
C PHE A 253 -24.07 0.89 14.22
N ASN A 254 -23.04 0.07 14.07
CA ASN A 254 -23.04 -1.13 13.22
C ASN A 254 -24.15 -2.16 13.55
N ARG A 255 -24.70 -2.15 14.78
CA ARG A 255 -25.80 -3.05 15.19
C ARG A 255 -27.15 -2.34 15.32
N ALA A 256 -27.17 -1.03 15.30
CA ALA A 256 -28.36 -0.23 15.58
C ALA A 256 -29.02 0.31 14.30
N ILE A 257 -28.24 0.55 13.23
CA ILE A 257 -28.70 1.20 12.01
C ILE A 257 -28.20 0.42 10.79
N SER A 258 -29.06 0.26 9.79
CA SER A 258 -28.69 -0.47 8.56
C SER A 258 -27.67 0.27 7.69
N LEU A 259 -26.93 -0.49 6.88
CA LEU A 259 -26.00 0.06 5.87
C LEU A 259 -26.73 1.03 4.93
N GLU A 260 -27.91 0.64 4.43
CA GLU A 260 -28.71 1.43 3.48
C GLU A 260 -29.03 2.84 4.01
N THR A 261 -29.23 2.97 5.34
CA THR A 261 -29.53 4.26 5.97
C THR A 261 -28.32 5.15 6.12
N LEU A 262 -27.13 4.58 6.36
CA LEU A 262 -25.93 5.33 6.71
C LEU A 262 -24.89 5.43 5.58
N GLU A 263 -25.02 4.71 4.49
CA GLU A 263 -24.03 4.70 3.41
C GLU A 263 -23.80 6.08 2.80
N GLU A 264 -24.88 6.72 2.32
CA GLU A 264 -24.80 8.07 1.75
C GLU A 264 -24.34 9.13 2.77
N PRO A 265 -24.90 9.20 4.00
CA PRO A 265 -24.39 10.09 5.04
C PRO A 265 -22.90 9.88 5.36
N ALA A 266 -22.41 8.63 5.34
CA ALA A 266 -21.01 8.32 5.59
C ALA A 266 -20.10 8.88 4.50
N VAL A 267 -20.46 8.72 3.24
CA VAL A 267 -19.74 9.27 2.11
C VAL A 267 -19.76 10.80 2.17
N MET A 268 -20.93 11.42 2.43
CA MET A 268 -21.05 12.88 2.54
C MET A 268 -20.23 13.45 3.68
N LEU A 269 -20.23 12.80 4.85
CA LEU A 269 -19.38 13.20 6.00
C LEU A 269 -17.91 13.15 5.63
N THR A 270 -17.47 12.08 4.97
CA THR A 270 -16.08 11.92 4.54
C THR A 270 -15.67 13.05 3.58
N ILE A 271 -16.50 13.33 2.57
CA ILE A 271 -16.26 14.43 1.61
C ILE A 271 -16.20 15.79 2.34
N ALA A 272 -17.12 16.03 3.28
CA ALA A 272 -17.14 17.27 4.05
C ALA A 272 -15.87 17.46 4.89
N LEU A 273 -15.41 16.40 5.60
CA LEU A 273 -14.18 16.44 6.40
C LEU A 273 -12.95 16.67 5.52
N LEU A 274 -12.84 15.97 4.40
CA LEU A 274 -11.76 16.19 3.43
C LEU A 274 -11.81 17.63 2.87
N GLY A 275 -12.99 18.14 2.56
CA GLY A 275 -13.20 19.51 2.11
C GLY A 275 -12.73 20.54 3.14
N ILE A 276 -13.06 20.35 4.42
CA ILE A 276 -12.62 21.22 5.53
C ILE A 276 -11.09 21.22 5.64
N PHE A 277 -10.45 20.04 5.62
CA PHE A 277 -8.99 19.93 5.66
C PHE A 277 -8.34 20.61 4.46
N MET A 278 -8.79 20.30 3.24
CA MET A 278 -8.25 20.89 2.02
C MET A 278 -8.42 22.42 2.00
N TYR A 279 -9.60 22.94 2.37
CA TYR A 279 -9.85 24.39 2.46
C TYR A 279 -8.89 25.04 3.45
N SER A 280 -8.79 24.49 4.67
CA SER A 280 -7.90 25.02 5.72
C SER A 280 -6.43 25.05 5.27
N TRP A 281 -5.96 23.96 4.65
CA TRP A 281 -4.58 23.87 4.20
C TRP A 281 -4.28 24.72 2.96
N LEU A 282 -5.24 24.88 2.05
CA LEU A 282 -5.08 25.75 0.87
C LEU A 282 -5.04 27.23 1.28
N LYS A 283 -5.85 27.63 2.26
CA LYS A 283 -5.86 29.00 2.80
C LYS A 283 -4.59 29.33 3.58
N SER A 284 -3.90 28.34 4.14
CA SER A 284 -2.63 28.57 4.84
C SER A 284 -1.54 29.02 3.87
N GLU A 285 -0.82 30.09 4.19
CA GLU A 285 0.30 30.62 3.38
C GLU A 285 1.56 29.73 3.44
N ASN A 286 1.57 28.72 4.30
CA ASN A 286 2.72 27.84 4.48
C ASN A 286 3.03 27.06 3.21
N ASN A 287 4.30 27.02 2.83
CA ASN A 287 4.80 26.18 1.73
C ASN A 287 4.57 24.70 2.01
N MET A 288 4.35 23.94 0.92
CA MET A 288 4.24 22.48 0.95
C MET A 288 5.65 21.87 1.05
N GLU A 289 6.15 21.76 2.26
CA GLU A 289 7.37 20.99 2.55
C GLU A 289 7.10 19.48 2.53
N SER A 290 8.14 18.66 2.28
CA SER A 290 8.01 17.21 2.22
C SER A 290 7.41 16.59 3.49
N LYS A 291 7.72 17.12 4.68
CA LYS A 291 7.12 16.66 5.94
C LYS A 291 5.62 16.89 5.98
N LYS A 292 5.16 18.08 5.59
CA LYS A 292 3.72 18.42 5.52
C LYS A 292 3.01 17.58 4.46
N MET A 293 3.69 17.29 3.34
CA MET A 293 3.16 16.46 2.27
C MET A 293 2.83 15.05 2.77
N ILE A 294 3.77 14.37 3.43
CA ILE A 294 3.55 13.02 3.96
C ILE A 294 2.49 13.04 5.07
N TYR A 295 2.50 14.05 5.94
CA TYR A 295 1.48 14.20 6.98
C TYR A 295 0.08 14.43 6.39
N SER A 296 -0.06 15.25 5.34
CA SER A 296 -1.34 15.47 4.66
C SER A 296 -1.82 14.20 3.96
N ALA A 297 -0.92 13.45 3.32
CA ALA A 297 -1.23 12.16 2.69
C ALA A 297 -1.75 11.15 3.73
N PHE A 298 -1.08 11.06 4.89
CA PHE A 298 -1.52 10.24 6.02
C PHE A 298 -2.92 10.63 6.50
N LEU A 299 -3.16 11.90 6.82
CA LEU A 299 -4.45 12.36 7.34
C LEU A 299 -5.60 12.13 6.36
N ILE A 300 -5.36 12.34 5.07
CA ILE A 300 -6.36 12.09 4.03
C ILE A 300 -6.67 10.60 3.94
N ALA A 301 -5.65 9.74 3.86
CA ALA A 301 -5.85 8.29 3.80
C ALA A 301 -6.56 7.76 5.06
N TYR A 302 -6.14 8.23 6.25
CA TYR A 302 -6.80 7.90 7.52
C TYR A 302 -8.26 8.33 7.53
N THR A 303 -8.56 9.58 7.13
CA THR A 303 -9.94 10.11 7.08
C THR A 303 -10.82 9.28 6.14
N CYS A 304 -10.31 8.93 4.95
CA CYS A 304 -11.05 8.07 4.03
C CYS A 304 -11.40 6.73 4.68
N VAL A 305 -10.42 6.01 5.23
CA VAL A 305 -10.65 4.67 5.77
C VAL A 305 -11.47 4.71 7.06
N PHE A 306 -11.31 5.74 7.88
CA PHE A 306 -12.02 5.85 9.18
C PHE A 306 -13.49 6.25 9.02
N PHE A 307 -13.85 7.06 8.01
CA PHE A 307 -15.19 7.60 7.85
C PHE A 307 -15.97 7.05 6.65
N LEU A 308 -15.34 6.42 5.66
CA LEU A 308 -16.08 5.74 4.60
C LEU A 308 -16.80 4.49 5.12
N PRO A 309 -17.96 4.12 4.54
CA PRO A 309 -18.62 2.85 4.85
C PRO A 309 -17.91 1.67 4.18
N ARG A 310 -18.27 0.45 4.58
CA ARG A 310 -17.79 -0.82 3.99
C ARG A 310 -16.27 -1.04 4.13
N MET A 311 -15.65 -0.41 5.15
CA MET A 311 -14.20 -0.57 5.36
C MET A 311 -13.88 -1.91 6.03
N HIS A 312 -12.88 -2.58 5.48
CA HIS A 312 -12.32 -3.85 5.96
C HIS A 312 -11.06 -3.60 6.81
N GLU A 313 -10.74 -4.50 7.76
CA GLU A 313 -9.58 -4.35 8.66
C GLU A 313 -8.27 -4.08 7.94
N ARG A 314 -8.08 -4.62 6.72
CA ARG A 314 -6.85 -4.44 5.93
C ARG A 314 -6.74 -3.09 5.21
N TYR A 315 -7.82 -2.31 5.11
CA TYR A 315 -7.79 -1.05 4.37
C TYR A 315 -6.99 0.04 5.08
N GLY A 316 -6.73 -0.13 6.39
CA GLY A 316 -5.83 0.68 7.18
C GLY A 316 -4.36 0.61 6.77
N TYR A 317 -3.94 -0.45 6.06
CA TYR A 317 -2.54 -0.75 5.75
C TYR A 317 -1.76 0.47 5.21
N MET A 318 -2.36 1.26 4.30
CA MET A 318 -1.70 2.42 3.69
C MET A 318 -1.36 3.52 4.71
N TYR A 319 -2.32 3.96 5.53
CA TYR A 319 -2.06 5.05 6.46
C TYR A 319 -1.16 4.58 7.63
N GLU A 320 -1.25 3.32 8.03
CA GLU A 320 -0.35 2.75 9.04
C GLU A 320 1.10 2.78 8.56
N ILE A 321 1.36 2.40 7.31
CA ILE A 321 2.69 2.54 6.71
C ILE A 321 3.13 4.01 6.62
N LEU A 322 2.23 4.93 6.24
CA LEU A 322 2.52 6.37 6.18
C LEU A 322 2.84 6.98 7.55
N SER A 323 2.33 6.41 8.64
CA SER A 323 2.61 6.88 10.01
C SER A 323 4.09 6.71 10.39
N VAL A 324 4.77 5.69 9.86
CA VAL A 324 6.15 5.38 10.22
C VAL A 324 7.13 6.52 9.90
N PRO A 325 7.25 7.04 8.66
CA PRO A 325 8.13 8.16 8.40
C PRO A 325 7.78 9.40 9.23
N ILE A 326 6.50 9.63 9.54
CA ILE A 326 6.05 10.74 10.40
C ILE A 326 6.61 10.59 11.82
N ALA A 327 6.52 9.39 12.41
CA ALA A 327 7.03 9.11 13.76
C ALA A 327 8.53 9.41 13.89
N PHE A 328 9.32 9.16 12.84
CA PHE A 328 10.76 9.46 12.83
C PHE A 328 11.09 10.93 12.62
N THR A 329 10.16 11.75 12.12
CA THR A 329 10.39 13.20 11.97
C THR A 329 10.17 13.98 13.25
N ASN A 330 9.25 13.52 14.13
CA ASN A 330 8.91 14.21 15.37
C ASN A 330 8.51 13.20 16.45
N LYS A 331 9.23 13.18 17.58
CA LYS A 331 8.91 12.28 18.71
C LYS A 331 7.48 12.41 19.24
N LYS A 332 6.85 13.59 19.11
CA LYS A 332 5.45 13.80 19.51
C LYS A 332 4.43 13.03 18.66
N THR A 333 4.85 12.58 17.48
CA THR A 333 3.99 11.82 16.56
C THR A 333 4.15 10.29 16.68
N ILE A 334 5.05 9.81 17.54
CA ILE A 334 5.22 8.37 17.81
C ILE A 334 3.89 7.67 18.19
N PRO A 335 2.99 8.27 19.01
CA PRO A 335 1.71 7.63 19.34
C PRO A 335 0.86 7.31 18.11
N LEU A 336 0.97 8.08 17.00
CA LEU A 336 0.25 7.80 15.75
C LEU A 336 0.69 6.49 15.06
N CYS A 337 1.89 6.03 15.38
CA CYS A 337 2.46 4.80 14.81
C CYS A 337 2.16 3.56 15.65
N VAL A 338 1.77 3.76 16.92
CA VAL A 338 1.57 2.69 17.90
C VAL A 338 0.08 2.45 18.17
N ALA A 339 -0.77 3.45 17.91
CA ALA A 339 -2.22 3.37 18.09
C ALA A 339 -2.90 2.65 16.93
#